data_a9d759064e245bcfab10378879c160d8
#
_entry.id   a9d759064e245bcfab10378879c160d8
#
_cell.length_a   1.000
_cell.length_b   1.000
_cell.length_c   1.000
_cell.angle_alpha   90.00
_cell.angle_beta   90.00
_cell.angle_gamma   90.00
#
_symmetry.space_group_name_H-M   'P 1'
#
loop_
_entity.id
_entity.type
_entity.pdbx_description
1 polymer ?
#
loop_
_entity_poly.entity_id
_entity_poly.type
_entity_poly.pdbx_seq_one_letter_code
_entity_poly.pdbx_strand_id
1 'polypeptide(L)'
;LAAKQDGKHHRVFAVLGDGECDEGSVWEAALFANQYRLENLVAIIDHNHMQSLDTCEKTLELEDFGAKWRAFGWNVIELNGHDHNALRSALTGTRNAGHKPTVVIANTVKGKGVSFMENDILWHYRFPHDGWEYDGAVTELHAAKPAGVEDPYTPDGIADPVKPGPDADIGNDHTASAGWHPTYTAKEV
;
A
#
# COMPACT_ATOMS: atom_id res chain seq x y z
N LEU A 1 -16.73 -1.16 -12.26
CA LEU A 1 -17.75 -1.54 -13.25
C LEU A 1 -19.16 -1.28 -12.70
N ALA A 2 -19.55 -1.82 -11.53
CA ALA A 2 -20.89 -1.64 -10.97
C ALA A 2 -21.32 -0.16 -10.91
N ALA A 3 -20.46 0.73 -10.40
CA ALA A 3 -20.76 2.16 -10.38
C ALA A 3 -21.11 2.72 -11.77
N LYS A 4 -20.36 2.30 -12.79
CA LYS A 4 -20.58 2.73 -14.17
C LYS A 4 -21.90 2.19 -14.73
N GLN A 5 -22.24 0.93 -14.43
CA GLN A 5 -23.52 0.32 -14.84
C GLN A 5 -24.71 0.99 -14.15
N ASP A 6 -24.54 1.37 -12.90
CA ASP A 6 -25.58 2.07 -12.12
C ASP A 6 -25.67 3.59 -12.39
N GLY A 7 -24.87 4.11 -13.34
CA GLY A 7 -24.80 5.55 -13.64
C GLY A 7 -24.22 6.41 -12.51
N LYS A 8 -23.47 5.80 -11.59
CA LYS A 8 -22.82 6.49 -10.47
C LYS A 8 -21.47 7.05 -10.88
N HIS A 9 -21.07 8.18 -10.28
CA HIS A 9 -19.85 8.92 -10.66
C HIS A 9 -18.72 8.86 -9.63
N HIS A 10 -18.79 7.97 -8.64
CA HIS A 10 -17.71 7.82 -7.67
C HIS A 10 -16.51 7.09 -8.29
N ARG A 11 -15.33 7.46 -7.81
CA ARG A 11 -14.09 6.78 -8.17
C ARG A 11 -13.82 5.63 -7.21
N VAL A 12 -13.10 4.64 -7.70
CA VAL A 12 -12.59 3.51 -6.92
C VAL A 12 -11.07 3.60 -6.94
N PHE A 13 -10.46 3.50 -5.78
CA PHE A 13 -9.01 3.49 -5.62
C PHE A 13 -8.59 2.11 -5.15
N ALA A 14 -7.61 1.51 -5.82
CA ALA A 14 -6.96 0.28 -5.42
C ALA A 14 -5.48 0.58 -5.14
N VAL A 15 -5.00 0.22 -3.96
CA VAL A 15 -3.58 0.35 -3.61
C VAL A 15 -2.95 -1.02 -3.72
N LEU A 16 -1.85 -1.11 -4.45
CA LEU A 16 -1.11 -2.33 -4.74
C LEU A 16 0.36 -2.15 -4.34
N GLY A 17 1.01 -3.20 -3.92
CA GLY A 17 2.47 -3.25 -3.85
C GLY A 17 3.08 -3.58 -5.20
N ASP A 18 4.36 -3.27 -5.39
CA ASP A 18 5.10 -3.66 -6.60
C ASP A 18 5.21 -5.19 -6.72
N GLY A 19 5.52 -5.89 -5.65
CA GLY A 19 5.54 -7.36 -5.63
C GLY A 19 4.19 -8.00 -5.89
N GLU A 20 3.08 -7.36 -5.52
CA GLU A 20 1.72 -7.80 -5.85
C GLU A 20 1.47 -7.78 -7.37
N CYS A 21 2.17 -6.91 -8.08
CA CYS A 21 2.07 -6.82 -9.54
C CYS A 21 2.79 -7.95 -10.28
N ASP A 22 3.46 -8.85 -9.58
CA ASP A 22 3.96 -10.11 -10.17
C ASP A 22 2.84 -11.14 -10.38
N GLU A 23 1.69 -10.92 -9.75
CA GLU A 23 0.54 -11.81 -9.89
C GLU A 23 -0.20 -11.60 -11.22
N GLY A 24 -0.49 -12.71 -11.92
CA GLY A 24 -1.23 -12.68 -13.17
C GLY A 24 -2.60 -12.03 -13.06
N SER A 25 -3.28 -12.19 -11.93
CA SER A 25 -4.60 -11.62 -11.66
C SER A 25 -4.64 -10.09 -11.76
N VAL A 26 -3.55 -9.40 -11.41
CA VAL A 26 -3.43 -7.94 -11.56
C VAL A 26 -3.48 -7.55 -13.04
N TRP A 27 -2.78 -8.29 -13.90
CA TRP A 27 -2.73 -8.02 -15.33
C TRP A 27 -4.03 -8.40 -16.04
N GLU A 28 -4.70 -9.46 -15.60
CA GLU A 28 -6.05 -9.80 -16.06
C GLU A 28 -7.05 -8.67 -15.72
N ALA A 29 -6.99 -8.16 -14.49
CA ALA A 29 -7.81 -7.02 -14.08
C ALA A 29 -7.47 -5.75 -14.87
N ALA A 30 -6.19 -5.53 -15.19
CA ALA A 30 -5.75 -4.40 -15.99
C ALA A 30 -6.31 -4.44 -17.43
N LEU A 31 -6.30 -5.62 -18.07
CA LEU A 31 -6.94 -5.83 -19.38
C LEU A 31 -8.44 -5.56 -19.32
N PHE A 32 -9.11 -6.12 -18.32
CA PHE A 32 -10.54 -5.95 -18.09
C PHE A 32 -10.91 -4.47 -17.92
N ALA A 33 -10.17 -3.76 -17.08
CA ALA A 33 -10.43 -2.35 -16.78
C ALA A 33 -10.34 -1.48 -18.03
N ASN A 34 -9.35 -1.73 -18.89
CA ASN A 34 -9.23 -1.01 -20.16
C ASN A 34 -10.37 -1.38 -21.13
N GLN A 35 -10.69 -2.67 -21.27
CA GLN A 35 -11.77 -3.14 -22.14
C GLN A 35 -13.12 -2.46 -21.81
N TYR A 36 -13.42 -2.34 -20.51
CA TYR A 36 -14.67 -1.73 -20.03
C TYR A 36 -14.56 -0.22 -19.81
N ARG A 37 -13.40 0.38 -20.16
CA ARG A 37 -13.14 1.82 -20.05
C ARG A 37 -13.49 2.33 -18.65
N LEU A 38 -12.91 1.72 -17.62
CA LEU A 38 -13.17 2.06 -16.23
C LEU A 38 -12.40 3.34 -15.84
N GLU A 39 -12.78 4.47 -16.41
CA GLU A 39 -12.19 5.79 -16.13
C GLU A 39 -12.34 6.22 -14.68
N ASN A 40 -13.22 5.57 -13.94
CA ASN A 40 -13.42 5.79 -12.51
C ASN A 40 -12.52 4.90 -11.63
N LEU A 41 -11.68 4.03 -12.22
CA LEU A 41 -10.72 3.20 -11.49
C LEU A 41 -9.35 3.87 -11.51
N VAL A 42 -8.77 4.00 -10.32
CA VAL A 42 -7.40 4.49 -10.11
C VAL A 42 -6.64 3.43 -9.32
N ALA A 43 -5.62 2.85 -9.93
CA ALA A 43 -4.65 2.04 -9.21
C ALA A 43 -3.52 2.94 -8.70
N ILE A 44 -3.06 2.69 -7.48
CA ILE A 44 -1.90 3.36 -6.88
C ILE A 44 -0.92 2.26 -6.50
N ILE A 45 0.28 2.32 -7.05
CA ILE A 45 1.31 1.32 -6.77
C ILE A 45 2.34 1.92 -5.84
N ASP A 46 2.50 1.32 -4.68
CA ASP A 46 3.63 1.58 -3.79
C ASP A 46 4.86 0.87 -4.37
N HIS A 47 5.61 1.61 -5.20
CA HIS A 47 6.79 1.11 -5.87
C HIS A 47 8.03 1.42 -5.01
N ASN A 48 8.23 0.60 -4.00
CA ASN A 48 9.34 0.73 -3.05
C ASN A 48 10.54 -0.14 -3.42
N HIS A 49 10.49 -0.85 -4.56
CA HIS A 49 11.53 -1.72 -5.11
C HIS A 49 11.88 -2.94 -4.24
N MET A 50 11.05 -3.28 -3.25
CA MET A 50 11.30 -4.40 -2.36
C MET A 50 10.08 -5.32 -2.27
N GLN A 51 10.33 -6.59 -2.41
CA GLN A 51 9.35 -7.66 -2.27
C GLN A 51 9.61 -8.49 -1.01
N SER A 52 8.79 -9.51 -0.80
CA SER A 52 8.88 -10.39 0.38
C SER A 52 10.23 -11.10 0.54
N LEU A 53 10.88 -11.44 -0.57
CA LEU A 53 12.12 -12.24 -0.56
C LEU A 53 13.37 -11.39 -0.68
N ASP A 54 13.37 -10.37 -1.54
CA ASP A 54 14.49 -9.46 -1.80
C ASP A 54 13.99 -8.23 -2.58
N THR A 55 14.87 -7.51 -3.24
CA THR A 55 14.49 -6.44 -4.16
C THR A 55 13.72 -7.00 -5.37
N CYS A 56 12.92 -6.15 -6.02
CA CYS A 56 12.20 -6.52 -7.24
C CYS A 56 13.15 -7.10 -8.31
N GLU A 57 14.30 -6.46 -8.52
CA GLU A 57 15.31 -6.90 -9.51
C GLU A 57 15.84 -8.32 -9.26
N LYS A 58 15.93 -8.74 -7.99
CA LYS A 58 16.43 -10.08 -7.63
C LYS A 58 15.32 -11.12 -7.52
N THR A 59 14.09 -10.72 -7.28
CA THR A 59 12.95 -11.64 -7.11
C THR A 59 12.28 -11.90 -8.45
N LEU A 60 11.64 -10.87 -9.00
CA LEU A 60 11.05 -10.87 -10.33
C LEU A 60 11.03 -9.41 -10.84
N GLU A 61 11.82 -9.13 -11.87
CA GLU A 61 12.01 -7.78 -12.36
C GLU A 61 10.77 -7.27 -13.09
N LEU A 62 10.29 -6.10 -12.68
CA LEU A 62 9.15 -5.45 -13.31
C LEU A 62 9.54 -4.69 -14.60
N GLU A 63 10.85 -4.54 -14.90
CA GLU A 63 11.43 -3.85 -16.07
C GLU A 63 10.90 -2.40 -16.20
N ASP A 64 10.61 -1.94 -17.44
CA ASP A 64 9.90 -0.68 -17.64
C ASP A 64 8.43 -0.86 -17.22
N PHE A 65 8.19 -0.66 -15.94
CA PHE A 65 6.89 -0.90 -15.32
C PHE A 65 5.81 0.02 -15.89
N GLY A 66 6.13 1.29 -16.11
CA GLY A 66 5.21 2.24 -16.72
C GLY A 66 4.86 1.86 -18.15
N ALA A 67 5.82 1.34 -18.93
CA ALA A 67 5.53 0.88 -20.29
C ALA A 67 4.57 -0.31 -20.32
N LYS A 68 4.69 -1.26 -19.39
CA LYS A 68 3.73 -2.38 -19.26
C LYS A 68 2.31 -1.85 -19.07
N TRP A 69 2.08 -0.96 -18.11
CA TRP A 69 0.76 -0.37 -17.90
C TRP A 69 0.24 0.42 -19.08
N ARG A 70 1.12 1.18 -19.78
CA ARG A 70 0.75 1.86 -21.02
C ARG A 70 0.32 0.88 -22.13
N ALA A 71 1.02 -0.26 -22.23
CA ALA A 71 0.69 -1.31 -23.21
C ALA A 71 -0.69 -1.95 -22.92
N PHE A 72 -1.09 -2.02 -21.64
CA PHE A 72 -2.44 -2.43 -21.25
C PHE A 72 -3.51 -1.34 -21.44
N GLY A 73 -3.13 -0.18 -21.97
CA GLY A 73 -4.06 0.89 -22.34
C GLY A 73 -4.41 1.86 -21.22
N TRP A 74 -3.67 1.85 -20.11
CA TRP A 74 -3.88 2.74 -18.97
C TRP A 74 -3.21 4.11 -19.17
N ASN A 75 -3.76 5.12 -18.52
CA ASN A 75 -3.01 6.35 -18.26
C ASN A 75 -2.01 6.07 -17.14
N VAL A 76 -0.76 6.49 -17.32
CA VAL A 76 0.31 6.25 -16.37
C VAL A 76 0.85 7.57 -15.86
N ILE A 77 0.90 7.72 -14.55
CA ILE A 77 1.51 8.84 -13.84
C ILE A 77 2.60 8.25 -12.94
N GLU A 78 3.84 8.67 -13.15
CA GLU A 78 4.97 8.28 -12.32
C GLU A 78 5.44 9.49 -11.52
N LEU A 79 5.61 9.31 -10.22
CA LEU A 79 5.96 10.39 -9.32
C LEU A 79 6.73 9.93 -8.08
N ASN A 80 7.31 10.88 -7.35
CA ASN A 80 7.85 10.62 -6.02
C ASN A 80 6.69 10.42 -5.03
N GLY A 81 6.52 9.22 -4.50
CA GLY A 81 5.45 8.85 -3.57
C GLY A 81 5.55 9.54 -2.20
N HIS A 82 6.67 10.18 -1.88
CA HIS A 82 6.82 11.00 -0.67
C HIS A 82 6.50 12.49 -0.90
N ASP A 83 6.19 12.91 -2.14
CA ASP A 83 5.70 14.25 -2.43
C ASP A 83 4.17 14.30 -2.37
N HIS A 84 3.66 14.75 -1.23
CA HIS A 84 2.21 14.85 -1.00
C HIS A 84 1.51 15.83 -1.97
N ASN A 85 2.21 16.86 -2.47
CA ASN A 85 1.63 17.80 -3.43
C ASN A 85 1.52 17.15 -4.81
N ALA A 86 2.55 16.41 -5.23
CA ALA A 86 2.52 15.65 -6.48
C ALA A 86 1.40 14.59 -6.44
N LEU A 87 1.30 13.82 -5.33
CA LEU A 87 0.22 12.84 -5.13
C LEU A 87 -1.16 13.50 -5.20
N ARG A 88 -1.36 14.59 -4.46
CA ARG A 88 -2.65 15.33 -4.47
C ARG A 88 -3.02 15.79 -5.88
N SER A 89 -2.06 16.35 -6.60
CA SER A 89 -2.27 16.84 -7.97
C SER A 89 -2.60 15.69 -8.91
N ALA A 90 -1.86 14.59 -8.86
CA ALA A 90 -2.12 13.39 -9.65
C ALA A 90 -3.51 12.84 -9.39
N LEU A 91 -3.85 12.57 -8.12
CA LEU A 91 -5.13 11.98 -7.73
C LEU A 91 -6.32 12.90 -8.04
N THR A 92 -6.14 14.22 -7.99
CA THR A 92 -7.15 15.18 -8.40
C THR A 92 -7.33 15.16 -9.93
N GLY A 93 -6.22 15.11 -10.66
CA GLY A 93 -6.20 15.08 -12.13
C GLY A 93 -6.88 13.86 -12.74
N THR A 94 -6.94 12.73 -12.02
CA THR A 94 -7.61 11.52 -12.50
C THR A 94 -9.12 11.69 -12.75
N ARG A 95 -9.73 12.78 -12.30
CA ARG A 95 -11.13 13.11 -12.64
C ARG A 95 -11.33 13.39 -14.13
N ASN A 96 -10.28 13.77 -14.83
CA ASN A 96 -10.28 14.15 -16.23
C ASN A 96 -9.46 13.18 -17.10
N ALA A 97 -9.33 11.93 -16.66
CA ALA A 97 -8.49 10.91 -17.29
C ALA A 97 -9.00 10.43 -18.68
N GLY A 98 -10.08 11.01 -19.18
CA GLY A 98 -10.72 10.55 -20.41
C GLY A 98 -11.49 9.25 -20.19
N HIS A 99 -11.40 8.32 -21.14
CA HIS A 99 -12.12 7.03 -21.06
C HIS A 99 -11.18 5.87 -20.69
N LYS A 100 -10.10 6.15 -19.95
CA LYS A 100 -9.12 5.13 -19.57
C LYS A 100 -8.97 5.07 -18.05
N PRO A 101 -8.74 3.88 -17.49
CA PRO A 101 -8.29 3.77 -16.11
C PRO A 101 -6.91 4.42 -15.95
N THR A 102 -6.58 4.81 -14.73
CA THR A 102 -5.31 5.47 -14.43
C THR A 102 -4.53 4.67 -13.39
N VAL A 103 -3.24 4.50 -13.60
CA VAL A 103 -2.30 4.01 -12.60
C VAL A 103 -1.36 5.14 -12.19
N VAL A 104 -1.17 5.28 -10.89
CA VAL A 104 -0.17 6.15 -10.27
C VAL A 104 0.93 5.26 -9.71
N ILE A 105 2.10 5.29 -10.31
CA ILE A 105 3.28 4.59 -9.82
C ILE A 105 4.00 5.56 -8.89
N ALA A 106 3.85 5.33 -7.59
CA ALA A 106 4.43 6.13 -6.55
C ALA A 106 5.78 5.52 -6.15
N ASN A 107 6.88 6.11 -6.63
CA ASN A 107 8.21 5.67 -6.25
C ASN A 107 8.48 6.08 -4.79
N THR A 108 8.67 5.10 -3.94
CA THR A 108 8.83 5.28 -2.50
C THR A 108 10.11 4.62 -1.99
N VAL A 109 10.41 4.89 -0.74
CA VAL A 109 11.48 4.23 0.02
C VAL A 109 10.83 3.44 1.14
N LYS A 110 11.02 2.14 1.16
CA LYS A 110 10.53 1.29 2.25
C LYS A 110 11.14 1.73 3.58
N GLY A 111 10.31 1.88 4.62
CA GLY A 111 10.76 2.34 5.93
C GLY A 111 11.09 3.84 6.03
N LYS A 112 10.64 4.65 5.05
CA LYS A 112 10.91 6.09 4.97
C LYS A 112 10.61 6.82 6.27
N GLY A 113 11.59 7.60 6.72
CA GLY A 113 11.50 8.43 7.92
C GLY A 113 12.15 7.82 9.16
N VAL A 114 12.61 6.57 9.07
CA VAL A 114 13.39 5.91 10.11
C VAL A 114 14.68 5.37 9.51
N SER A 115 15.79 6.00 9.85
CA SER A 115 17.07 5.82 9.16
C SER A 115 17.56 4.37 9.09
N PHE A 116 17.37 3.61 10.16
CA PHE A 116 17.78 2.21 10.23
C PHE A 116 16.77 1.23 9.60
N MET A 117 15.63 1.73 9.15
CA MET A 117 14.61 0.92 8.47
C MET A 117 14.59 1.14 6.95
N GLU A 118 15.16 2.26 6.47
CA GLU A 118 15.09 2.60 5.05
C GLU A 118 15.82 1.56 4.19
N ASN A 119 15.10 1.01 3.19
CA ASN A 119 15.61 0.04 2.23
C ASN A 119 16.22 -1.24 2.84
N ASP A 120 15.78 -1.62 4.02
CA ASP A 120 16.21 -2.87 4.66
C ASP A 120 15.05 -3.89 4.69
N ILE A 121 15.31 -5.05 4.06
CA ILE A 121 14.36 -6.15 3.94
C ILE A 121 13.93 -6.73 5.29
N LEU A 122 14.76 -6.60 6.31
CA LEU A 122 14.44 -7.06 7.66
C LEU A 122 13.10 -6.50 8.15
N TRP A 123 12.80 -5.23 7.79
CA TRP A 123 11.62 -4.51 8.20
C TRP A 123 10.37 -4.79 7.33
N HIS A 124 10.46 -5.75 6.44
CA HIS A 124 9.28 -6.18 5.68
C HIS A 124 8.32 -6.99 6.57
N TYR A 125 8.85 -7.76 7.53
CA TYR A 125 8.07 -8.66 8.39
C TYR A 125 8.22 -8.37 9.87
N ARG A 126 9.13 -7.49 10.24
CA ARG A 126 9.50 -7.23 11.62
C ARG A 126 9.03 -5.85 12.06
N PHE A 127 8.63 -5.75 13.33
CA PHE A 127 8.37 -4.49 14.01
C PHE A 127 9.56 -4.11 14.88
N PRO A 128 9.76 -2.80 15.19
CA PRO A 128 10.74 -2.37 16.16
C PRO A 128 10.47 -3.01 17.52
N HIS A 129 11.51 -3.54 18.15
CA HIS A 129 11.43 -4.00 19.54
C HIS A 129 11.43 -2.81 20.50
N ASP A 130 10.87 -3.03 21.69
CA ASP A 130 10.95 -2.06 22.77
C ASP A 130 12.41 -1.67 23.07
N GLY A 131 12.62 -0.43 23.48
CA GLY A 131 13.93 0.15 23.72
C GLY A 131 14.45 0.94 22.53
N TRP A 132 15.75 0.80 22.21
CA TRP A 132 16.42 1.70 21.27
C TRP A 132 15.79 1.72 19.85
N GLU A 133 15.22 0.60 19.39
CA GLU A 133 14.61 0.56 18.06
C GLU A 133 13.31 1.38 18.04
N TYR A 134 12.43 1.13 18.99
CA TYR A 134 11.17 1.85 19.10
C TYR A 134 11.39 3.34 19.43
N ASP A 135 12.20 3.61 20.46
CA ASP A 135 12.48 4.98 20.90
C ASP A 135 13.21 5.79 19.82
N GLY A 136 14.13 5.15 19.09
CA GLY A 136 14.83 5.73 17.97
C GLY A 136 13.90 6.08 16.81
N ALA A 137 13.04 5.13 16.42
CA ALA A 137 12.06 5.36 15.34
C ALA A 137 11.11 6.51 15.68
N VAL A 138 10.55 6.51 16.89
CA VAL A 138 9.66 7.59 17.38
C VAL A 138 10.39 8.93 17.42
N THR A 139 11.64 8.95 17.85
CA THR A 139 12.45 10.17 17.91
C THR A 139 12.68 10.75 16.52
N GLU A 140 13.07 9.92 15.54
CA GLU A 140 13.28 10.38 14.17
C GLU A 140 12.00 10.89 13.51
N LEU A 141 10.89 10.20 13.72
CA LEU A 141 9.58 10.61 13.17
C LEU A 141 9.11 11.94 13.78
N HIS A 142 9.28 12.13 15.09
CA HIS A 142 8.95 13.40 15.74
C HIS A 142 9.85 14.54 15.25
N ALA A 143 11.15 14.29 15.07
CA ALA A 143 12.08 15.29 14.55
C ALA A 143 11.75 15.70 13.10
N ALA A 144 11.24 14.77 12.30
CA ALA A 144 10.83 15.02 10.91
C ALA A 144 9.46 15.68 10.77
N LYS A 145 8.66 15.72 11.84
CA LYS A 145 7.31 16.30 11.83
C LYS A 145 7.37 17.79 11.54
N PRO A 146 6.67 18.30 10.50
CA PRO A 146 6.64 19.73 10.21
C PRO A 146 6.05 20.52 11.37
N ALA A 147 6.61 21.71 11.64
CA ALA A 147 6.09 22.60 12.67
C ALA A 147 4.64 22.99 12.38
N GLY A 148 3.79 22.97 13.40
CA GLY A 148 2.38 23.37 13.30
C GLY A 148 1.44 22.32 12.71
N VAL A 149 1.94 21.12 12.42
CA VAL A 149 1.08 19.98 12.07
C VAL A 149 0.64 19.30 13.36
N GLU A 150 -0.65 19.42 13.67
CA GLU A 150 -1.25 18.62 14.75
C GLU A 150 -1.28 17.14 14.33
N ASP A 151 -1.16 16.25 15.31
CA ASP A 151 -1.30 14.81 15.06
C ASP A 151 -2.78 14.51 14.76
N PRO A 152 -3.13 14.11 13.52
CA PRO A 152 -4.52 13.83 13.19
C PRO A 152 -5.05 12.58 13.90
N TYR A 153 -4.18 11.82 14.56
CA TYR A 153 -4.49 10.57 15.25
C TYR A 153 -4.47 10.69 16.78
N THR A 154 -4.37 11.91 17.33
CA THR A 154 -4.79 12.16 18.70
C THR A 154 -6.27 12.58 18.71
N PRO A 155 -7.23 11.64 18.61
CA PRO A 155 -8.62 11.99 18.84
C PRO A 155 -8.72 12.41 20.31
N ASP A 156 -9.36 13.56 20.57
CA ASP A 156 -9.73 13.96 21.91
C ASP A 156 -10.40 12.77 22.63
N GLY A 157 -9.71 12.16 23.58
CA GLY A 157 -10.25 11.09 24.43
C GLY A 157 -9.79 9.65 24.16
N ILE A 158 -8.92 9.38 23.20
CA ILE A 158 -8.18 8.10 23.21
C ILE A 158 -6.96 8.33 24.10
N ALA A 159 -6.99 7.75 25.29
CA ALA A 159 -5.79 7.64 26.11
C ALA A 159 -4.68 6.98 25.27
N ASP A 160 -3.44 7.45 25.42
CA ASP A 160 -2.28 6.76 24.86
C ASP A 160 -2.46 5.25 25.06
N PRO A 161 -2.16 4.42 24.04
CA PRO A 161 -2.25 2.99 24.23
C PRO A 161 -1.45 2.67 25.49
N VAL A 162 -2.16 2.16 26.50
CA VAL A 162 -1.54 1.78 27.77
C VAL A 162 -0.43 0.82 27.39
N LYS A 163 0.83 1.24 27.56
CA LYS A 163 1.97 0.34 27.39
C LYS A 163 1.62 -0.91 28.19
N PRO A 164 1.58 -2.10 27.55
CA PRO A 164 1.35 -3.32 28.33
C PRO A 164 2.40 -3.32 29.43
N GLY A 165 1.94 -3.42 30.69
CA GLY A 165 2.85 -3.52 31.83
C GLY A 165 3.81 -4.69 31.61
N PRO A 166 4.99 -4.71 32.24
CA PRO A 166 5.97 -5.76 32.06
C PRO A 166 5.45 -7.19 32.35
N ASP A 167 4.27 -7.30 32.95
CA ASP A 167 3.57 -8.55 33.25
C ASP A 167 2.30 -8.77 32.41
N ALA A 168 2.09 -8.00 31.33
CA ALA A 168 1.07 -8.33 30.34
C ALA A 168 1.52 -9.62 29.66
N ASP A 169 1.15 -10.74 30.24
CA ASP A 169 1.18 -12.03 29.54
C ASP A 169 0.34 -11.88 28.27
N ILE A 170 1.01 -11.58 27.17
CA ILE A 170 0.42 -11.73 25.85
C ILE A 170 0.34 -13.24 25.68
N GLY A 171 -0.61 -13.81 26.43
CA GLY A 171 -0.91 -15.23 26.30
C GLY A 171 -1.07 -15.52 24.84
N ASN A 172 -0.27 -16.45 24.36
CA ASN A 172 -0.42 -17.09 23.06
C ASN A 172 -1.77 -17.84 23.09
N ASP A 173 -2.86 -17.10 23.26
CA ASP A 173 -4.21 -17.64 23.14
C ASP A 173 -4.55 -17.81 21.66
N HIS A 174 -3.97 -18.83 21.08
CA HIS A 174 -4.38 -19.34 19.78
C HIS A 174 -5.81 -19.92 19.80
N THR A 175 -6.54 -19.80 20.91
CA THR A 175 -7.91 -20.31 21.04
C THR A 175 -8.99 -19.29 20.62
N ALA A 176 -8.64 -18.01 20.42
CA ALA A 176 -9.59 -16.99 20.00
C ALA A 176 -9.94 -16.99 18.50
N SER A 177 -9.42 -17.92 17.69
CA SER A 177 -9.81 -18.11 16.30
C SER A 177 -10.89 -19.18 16.12
N ALA A 178 -11.59 -19.56 17.17
CA ALA A 178 -12.73 -20.46 17.09
C ALA A 178 -13.94 -19.79 16.44
N GLY A 179 -13.93 -19.67 15.09
CA GLY A 179 -15.09 -19.10 14.39
C GLY A 179 -15.01 -19.18 12.87
N TRP A 180 -13.84 -19.34 12.28
CA TRP A 180 -13.74 -19.46 10.84
C TRP A 180 -12.71 -20.52 10.44
N HIS A 181 -13.18 -21.79 10.33
CA HIS A 181 -12.45 -22.84 9.63
C HIS A 181 -13.11 -23.04 8.27
N PRO A 182 -12.44 -22.78 7.14
CA PRO A 182 -12.92 -23.24 5.87
C PRO A 182 -12.88 -24.79 5.90
N THR A 183 -14.05 -25.40 5.97
CA THR A 183 -14.18 -26.84 5.80
C THR A 183 -14.02 -27.18 4.32
N TYR A 184 -12.79 -27.22 3.84
CA TYR A 184 -12.49 -27.94 2.60
C TYR A 184 -12.36 -29.40 2.94
N THR A 185 -13.40 -30.17 2.70
CA THR A 185 -13.28 -31.61 2.65
C THR A 185 -12.60 -31.96 1.32
N ALA A 186 -11.48 -32.69 1.39
CA ALA A 186 -10.69 -33.15 0.25
C ALA A 186 -11.44 -34.21 -0.59
N LYS A 187 -12.66 -33.94 -1.00
CA LYS A 187 -13.50 -34.82 -1.78
C LYS A 187 -14.12 -34.22 -3.04
N GLU A 188 -13.69 -32.98 -3.40
CA GLU A 188 -14.18 -32.34 -4.63
C GLU A 188 -13.01 -31.72 -5.40
N VAL A 189 -12.11 -32.59 -5.88
CA VAL A 189 -11.22 -32.34 -7.00
C VAL A 189 -11.34 -33.52 -7.93
#